data_922a74e2cb29951704369893463dccc8
#
_entry.id   922a74e2cb29951704369893463dccc8
#
_cell.length_a   1.000
_cell.length_b   1.000
_cell.length_c   1.000
_cell.angle_alpha   90.00
_cell.angle_beta   90.00
_cell.angle_gamma   90.00
#
_symmetry.space_group_name_H-M   'P 1'
#
loop_
_entity.id
_entity.type
_entity.pdbx_description
1 polymer ?
#
loop_
_entity_poly.entity_id
_entity_poly.type
_entity_poly.pdbx_seq_one_letter_code
_entity_poly.pdbx_strand_id
1 'polypeptide(L)'
;MTAHEPPLLIVTGLAGAGKSTTLKVLEDLGWEVVDNLPVSLLEALLMTPKPRGATERPLAVGLDARSRGFRPATLVRDLKAMRAEQDRDIGVLFLDCAGAELERRFSENRRRHPLADDRPVADGIARERELLEPLRRWAEHVVDTTNYSTNDLQHEIRRRFKLGEASAPALTITSFGFARGLPRNADLVFDMRFLTNPHWVPELQPKTGLDADVAAYVAADPFYAQVVGQIETLLLTVLPRYAAEGKSHISIAIGCTGGRHRSVHVAERIAETLRAHGHSPIVAHRNLDSTPQDGLEGAPPPQRAAKAESR
;
A
#
# COMPACT_ATOMS: atom_id res chain seq x y z
N MET A 1 -8.82 -2.44 36.44
CA MET A 1 -8.83 -1.92 35.06
C MET A 1 -7.39 -1.50 34.77
N THR A 2 -6.64 -2.33 34.08
CA THR A 2 -5.29 -1.98 33.61
C THR A 2 -5.47 -0.91 32.52
N ALA A 3 -4.97 0.29 32.77
CA ALA A 3 -4.94 1.35 31.75
C ALA A 3 -4.10 0.83 30.58
N HIS A 4 -4.73 0.61 29.44
CA HIS A 4 -4.03 0.21 28.21
C HIS A 4 -3.15 1.40 27.79
N GLU A 5 -1.85 1.19 27.66
CA GLU A 5 -0.96 2.27 27.22
C GLU A 5 -1.31 2.72 25.79
N PRO A 6 -1.22 4.03 25.50
CA PRO A 6 -1.55 4.53 24.19
C PRO A 6 -0.62 3.96 23.11
N PRO A 7 -1.11 3.74 21.89
CA PRO A 7 -0.34 3.14 20.82
C PRO A 7 0.91 3.94 20.47
N LEU A 8 1.98 3.20 20.09
CA LEU A 8 3.23 3.75 19.55
C LEU A 8 3.28 3.45 18.04
N LEU A 9 3.47 4.48 17.22
CA LEU A 9 3.68 4.33 15.79
C LEU A 9 5.10 4.76 15.41
N ILE A 10 5.91 3.84 14.94
CA ILE A 10 7.21 4.14 14.34
C ILE A 10 7.00 4.53 12.87
N VAL A 11 7.31 5.77 12.53
CA VAL A 11 7.24 6.27 11.15
C VAL A 11 8.62 6.23 10.53
N THR A 12 8.80 5.38 9.52
CA THR A 12 10.07 5.20 8.82
C THR A 12 9.87 5.08 7.32
N GLY A 13 10.94 4.89 6.57
CA GLY A 13 10.87 4.73 5.11
C GLY A 13 11.95 5.53 4.40
N LEU A 14 11.94 5.44 3.07
CA LEU A 14 12.97 6.03 2.22
C LEU A 14 13.01 7.56 2.34
N ALA A 15 14.20 8.13 2.27
CA ALA A 15 14.40 9.57 2.22
C ALA A 15 13.67 10.15 0.98
N GLY A 16 12.88 11.20 1.17
CA GLY A 16 12.03 11.76 0.12
C GLY A 16 10.67 11.09 -0.07
N ALA A 17 10.36 9.99 0.65
CA ALA A 17 9.06 9.32 0.56
C ALA A 17 7.91 10.00 1.34
N GLY A 18 8.17 11.10 2.07
CA GLY A 18 7.10 11.90 2.70
C GLY A 18 6.98 11.77 4.22
N LYS A 19 7.99 11.28 4.93
CA LYS A 19 7.99 11.13 6.40
C LYS A 19 7.57 12.40 7.15
N SER A 20 8.18 13.54 6.84
CA SER A 20 7.87 14.81 7.52
C SER A 20 6.42 15.28 7.28
N THR A 21 5.88 15.04 6.09
CA THR A 21 4.46 15.30 5.80
C THR A 21 3.56 14.41 6.64
N THR A 22 3.90 13.12 6.72
CA THR A 22 3.17 12.14 7.53
C THR A 22 3.15 12.53 9.01
N LEU A 23 4.29 12.89 9.58
CA LEU A 23 4.39 13.29 10.99
C LEU A 23 3.55 14.53 11.30
N LYS A 24 3.57 15.54 10.40
CA LYS A 24 2.70 16.73 10.56
C LYS A 24 1.22 16.38 10.55
N VAL A 25 0.80 15.47 9.67
CA VAL A 25 -0.60 15.04 9.65
C VAL A 25 -0.99 14.28 10.92
N LEU A 26 -0.11 13.43 11.45
CA LEU A 26 -0.36 12.74 12.71
C LEU A 26 -0.48 13.74 13.88
N GLU A 27 0.36 14.79 13.91
CA GLU A 27 0.25 15.88 14.88
C GLU A 27 -1.11 16.58 14.79
N ASP A 28 -1.56 16.94 13.56
CA ASP A 28 -2.89 17.51 13.29
C ASP A 28 -4.03 16.60 13.76
N LEU A 29 -3.82 15.27 13.75
CA LEU A 29 -4.77 14.27 14.25
C LEU A 29 -4.72 14.07 15.78
N GLY A 30 -3.88 14.82 16.48
CA GLY A 30 -3.77 14.79 17.94
C GLY A 30 -2.76 13.79 18.49
N TRP A 31 -1.93 13.18 17.63
CA TRP A 31 -0.80 12.37 18.07
C TRP A 31 0.30 13.24 18.69
N GLU A 32 0.99 12.72 19.69
CA GLU A 32 2.27 13.26 20.11
C GLU A 32 3.33 12.84 19.09
N VAL A 33 4.15 13.78 18.61
CA VAL A 33 5.09 13.50 17.51
C VAL A 33 6.52 13.84 17.94
N VAL A 34 7.43 12.91 17.73
CA VAL A 34 8.88 13.11 17.89
C VAL A 34 9.58 12.71 16.59
N ASP A 35 10.27 13.64 15.95
CA ASP A 35 11.02 13.35 14.71
C ASP A 35 12.52 13.20 14.99
N ASN A 36 13.16 12.30 14.25
CA ASN A 36 14.61 12.07 14.29
C ASN A 36 15.19 11.76 15.68
N LEU A 37 14.44 11.00 16.48
CA LEU A 37 14.89 10.57 17.81
C LEU A 37 16.12 9.64 17.68
N PRO A 38 17.20 9.84 18.47
CA PRO A 38 18.23 8.82 18.62
C PRO A 38 17.62 7.52 19.17
N VAL A 39 17.90 6.39 18.51
CA VAL A 39 17.23 5.11 18.85
C VAL A 39 17.42 4.72 20.32
N SER A 40 18.60 5.04 20.90
CA SER A 40 18.91 4.80 22.33
C SER A 40 18.05 5.57 23.32
N LEU A 41 17.31 6.58 22.87
CA LEU A 41 16.41 7.37 23.70
C LEU A 41 14.96 6.93 23.61
N LEU A 42 14.62 5.97 22.75
CA LEU A 42 13.25 5.53 22.55
C LEU A 42 12.66 4.96 23.84
N GLU A 43 13.38 4.07 24.52
CA GLU A 43 12.94 3.50 25.78
C GLU A 43 12.79 4.56 26.89
N ALA A 44 13.75 5.49 26.98
CA ALA A 44 13.68 6.61 27.93
C ALA A 44 12.48 7.51 27.65
N LEU A 45 12.16 7.79 26.39
CA LEU A 45 10.96 8.54 26.00
C LEU A 45 9.69 7.84 26.48
N LEU A 46 9.60 6.52 26.27
CA LEU A 46 8.43 5.72 26.66
C LEU A 46 8.25 5.64 28.18
N MET A 47 9.35 5.64 28.93
CA MET A 47 9.35 5.62 30.41
C MET A 47 9.18 7.00 31.04
N THR A 48 9.21 8.09 30.27
CA THR A 48 9.07 9.45 30.78
C THR A 48 7.63 9.68 31.28
N PRO A 49 7.44 10.05 32.57
CA PRO A 49 6.11 10.29 33.09
C PRO A 49 5.45 11.49 32.42
N LYS A 50 4.20 11.33 32.05
CA LYS A 50 3.40 12.43 31.51
C LYS A 50 3.00 13.43 32.63
N PRO A 51 2.82 14.71 32.27
CA PRO A 51 2.32 15.69 33.25
C PRO A 51 0.96 15.26 33.82
N ARG A 52 0.72 15.50 35.10
CA ARG A 52 -0.56 15.19 35.76
C ARG A 52 -1.72 15.89 35.03
N GLY A 53 -2.72 15.14 34.62
CA GLY A 53 -3.89 15.66 33.90
C GLY A 53 -3.72 15.78 32.39
N ALA A 54 -2.58 15.35 31.81
CA ALA A 54 -2.43 15.27 30.39
C ALA A 54 -3.32 14.14 29.83
N THR A 55 -4.04 14.41 28.74
CA THR A 55 -4.79 13.40 28.00
C THR A 55 -3.82 12.37 27.43
N GLU A 56 -4.12 11.10 27.57
CA GLU A 56 -3.36 10.04 26.92
C GLU A 56 -3.47 10.19 25.40
N ARG A 57 -2.36 10.51 24.75
CA ARG A 57 -2.27 10.64 23.30
C ARG A 57 -1.42 9.50 22.75
N PRO A 58 -1.75 8.96 21.59
CA PRO A 58 -0.85 8.05 20.89
C PRO A 58 0.44 8.79 20.50
N LEU A 59 1.53 8.04 20.41
CA LEU A 59 2.87 8.59 20.13
C LEU A 59 3.34 8.13 18.76
N ALA A 60 3.76 9.06 17.90
CA ALA A 60 4.41 8.77 16.64
C ALA A 60 5.88 9.20 16.68
N VAL A 61 6.79 8.28 16.36
CA VAL A 61 8.23 8.53 16.38
C VAL A 61 8.82 8.34 14.98
N GLY A 62 9.36 9.42 14.43
CA GLY A 62 10.08 9.41 13.16
C GLY A 62 11.51 8.88 13.33
N LEU A 63 11.83 7.79 12.66
CA LEU A 63 13.16 7.18 12.64
C LEU A 63 13.60 6.92 11.20
N ASP A 64 14.84 7.27 10.88
CA ASP A 64 15.42 6.99 9.55
C ASP A 64 16.95 6.80 9.62
N ALA A 65 17.57 6.60 8.47
CA ALA A 65 19.02 6.36 8.35
C ALA A 65 19.89 7.49 8.96
N ARG A 66 19.33 8.68 9.23
CA ARG A 66 20.02 9.82 9.87
C ARG A 66 19.96 9.74 11.39
N SER A 67 19.02 9.00 11.96
CA SER A 67 18.87 8.87 13.40
C SER A 67 20.11 8.19 13.99
N ARG A 68 20.70 8.82 15.02
CA ARG A 68 21.89 8.28 15.67
C ARG A 68 21.63 6.89 16.26
N GLY A 69 22.51 5.93 15.93
CA GLY A 69 22.41 4.56 16.39
C GLY A 69 21.38 3.73 15.62
N PHE A 70 20.85 4.22 14.51
CA PHE A 70 19.84 3.55 13.71
C PHE A 70 20.42 2.26 13.08
N ARG A 71 19.92 1.11 13.54
CA ARG A 71 20.21 -0.23 13.04
C ARG A 71 18.89 -0.98 12.85
N PRO A 72 18.35 -1.08 11.64
CA PRO A 72 17.00 -1.58 11.40
C PRO A 72 16.73 -2.96 11.99
N ALA A 73 17.64 -3.92 11.81
CA ALA A 73 17.48 -5.26 12.36
C ALA A 73 17.45 -5.30 13.90
N THR A 74 18.28 -4.48 14.54
CA THR A 74 18.29 -4.34 16.01
C THR A 74 16.99 -3.66 16.47
N LEU A 75 16.58 -2.59 15.80
CA LEU A 75 15.33 -1.88 16.10
C LEU A 75 14.11 -2.80 16.02
N VAL A 76 14.00 -3.61 14.97
CA VAL A 76 12.90 -4.61 14.84
C VAL A 76 12.89 -5.58 16.01
N ARG A 77 14.07 -6.07 16.44
CA ARG A 77 14.18 -6.98 17.59
C ARG A 77 13.71 -6.29 18.87
N ASP A 78 14.17 -5.07 19.11
CA ASP A 78 13.90 -4.31 20.34
C ASP A 78 12.39 -3.90 20.40
N LEU A 79 11.79 -3.50 19.26
CA LEU A 79 10.36 -3.23 19.19
C LEU A 79 9.50 -4.49 19.42
N LYS A 80 9.94 -5.67 18.94
CA LYS A 80 9.27 -6.94 19.23
C LYS A 80 9.33 -7.30 20.72
N ALA A 81 10.46 -7.08 21.38
CA ALA A 81 10.60 -7.29 22.80
C ALA A 81 9.69 -6.34 23.60
N MET A 82 9.70 -5.04 23.26
CA MET A 82 8.82 -4.05 23.90
C MET A 82 7.34 -4.40 23.75
N ARG A 83 6.92 -4.87 22.55
CA ARG A 83 5.52 -5.31 22.29
C ARG A 83 5.11 -6.48 23.17
N ALA A 84 6.04 -7.43 23.40
CA ALA A 84 5.78 -8.59 24.22
C ALA A 84 5.76 -8.28 25.74
N GLU A 85 6.56 -7.33 26.20
CA GLU A 85 6.77 -7.04 27.63
C GLU A 85 5.79 -6.00 28.17
N GLN A 86 5.35 -5.03 27.37
CA GLN A 86 4.64 -3.84 27.84
C GLN A 86 3.15 -3.81 27.54
N ASP A 87 2.57 -4.86 26.91
CA ASP A 87 1.15 -4.90 26.45
C ASP A 87 0.75 -3.63 25.67
N ARG A 88 1.73 -3.01 25.00
CA ARG A 88 1.57 -1.80 24.23
C ARG A 88 1.39 -2.13 22.75
N ASP A 89 0.41 -1.48 22.14
CA ASP A 89 0.23 -1.57 20.69
C ASP A 89 1.34 -0.78 19.96
N ILE A 90 2.29 -1.49 19.35
CA ILE A 90 3.42 -0.91 18.62
C ILE A 90 3.26 -1.25 17.14
N GLY A 91 3.01 -0.23 16.32
CA GLY A 91 2.93 -0.34 14.88
C GLY A 91 4.11 0.30 14.15
N VAL A 92 4.38 -0.13 12.93
CA VAL A 92 5.36 0.49 12.02
C VAL A 92 4.67 0.93 10.75
N LEU A 93 4.79 2.22 10.44
CA LEU A 93 4.42 2.81 9.17
C LEU A 93 5.68 3.00 8.31
N PHE A 94 5.76 2.27 7.21
CA PHE A 94 6.83 2.37 6.24
C PHE A 94 6.39 3.13 4.99
N LEU A 95 7.08 4.22 4.68
CA LEU A 95 6.87 5.00 3.46
C LEU A 95 7.83 4.52 2.38
N ASP A 96 7.29 3.91 1.34
CA ASP A 96 8.03 3.46 0.16
C ASP A 96 7.80 4.43 -1.02
N CYS A 97 8.71 4.40 -1.99
CA CYS A 97 8.59 5.15 -3.22
C CYS A 97 9.51 4.56 -4.29
N ALA A 98 9.14 4.62 -5.56
CA ALA A 98 10.00 4.17 -6.66
C ALA A 98 11.30 4.99 -6.72
N GLY A 99 12.41 4.33 -7.07
CA GLY A 99 13.73 4.97 -7.15
C GLY A 99 13.74 6.16 -8.10
N ALA A 100 13.20 6.01 -9.31
CA ALA A 100 13.12 7.08 -10.30
C ALA A 100 12.33 8.31 -9.78
N GLU A 101 11.26 8.09 -9.04
CA GLU A 101 10.49 9.19 -8.44
C GLU A 101 11.26 9.87 -7.30
N LEU A 102 11.99 9.09 -6.48
CA LEU A 102 12.86 9.67 -5.46
C LEU A 102 13.97 10.52 -6.09
N GLU A 103 14.63 10.03 -7.14
CA GLU A 103 15.65 10.80 -7.87
C GLU A 103 15.07 12.12 -8.38
N ARG A 104 13.86 12.10 -8.97
CA ARG A 104 13.16 13.31 -9.41
C ARG A 104 12.93 14.27 -8.24
N ARG A 105 12.39 13.79 -7.11
CA ARG A 105 12.14 14.60 -5.90
C ARG A 105 13.40 15.20 -5.32
N PHE A 106 14.51 14.46 -5.30
CA PHE A 106 15.82 14.97 -4.85
C PHE A 106 16.35 16.06 -5.79
N SER A 107 16.23 15.88 -7.11
CA SER A 107 16.65 16.88 -8.10
C SER A 107 15.87 18.18 -7.96
N GLU A 108 14.55 18.13 -7.80
CA GLU A 108 13.70 19.30 -7.62
C GLU A 108 14.02 20.07 -6.35
N ASN A 109 14.26 19.37 -5.25
CA ASN A 109 14.52 19.98 -3.95
C ASN A 109 15.98 20.37 -3.72
N ARG A 110 16.88 20.07 -4.66
CA ARG A 110 18.34 20.33 -4.58
C ARG A 110 18.96 19.83 -3.27
N ARG A 111 18.43 18.75 -2.70
CA ARG A 111 18.94 18.14 -1.47
C ARG A 111 19.83 16.95 -1.80
N ARG A 112 20.88 16.75 -0.99
CA ARG A 112 21.69 15.52 -1.07
C ARG A 112 20.97 14.38 -0.38
N HIS A 113 21.14 13.18 -0.94
CA HIS A 113 20.61 11.98 -0.28
C HIS A 113 21.49 11.62 0.92
N PRO A 114 20.94 11.25 2.09
CA PRO A 114 21.70 10.99 3.31
C PRO A 114 22.81 9.93 3.19
N LEU A 115 22.67 8.99 2.26
CA LEU A 115 23.64 7.91 2.01
C LEU A 115 24.37 8.06 0.65
N ALA A 116 24.40 9.28 0.09
CA ALA A 116 25.04 9.58 -1.19
C ALA A 116 25.81 10.91 -1.17
N ASP A 117 26.64 11.13 -0.14
CA ASP A 117 27.47 12.34 -0.06
C ASP A 117 28.57 12.38 -1.15
N ASP A 118 29.06 11.21 -1.56
CA ASP A 118 30.20 11.00 -2.46
C ASP A 118 29.84 10.27 -3.77
N ARG A 119 28.55 10.08 -4.07
CA ARG A 119 28.06 9.24 -5.17
C ARG A 119 26.73 9.70 -5.75
N PRO A 120 26.26 9.11 -6.87
CA PRO A 120 24.94 9.39 -7.43
C PRO A 120 23.82 9.10 -6.43
N VAL A 121 22.75 9.90 -6.51
CA VAL A 121 21.56 9.76 -5.66
C VAL A 121 20.93 8.36 -5.78
N ALA A 122 20.94 7.76 -6.97
CA ALA A 122 20.45 6.41 -7.23
C ALA A 122 21.13 5.35 -6.35
N ASP A 123 22.45 5.44 -6.16
CA ASP A 123 23.22 4.52 -5.31
C ASP A 123 22.85 4.67 -3.83
N GLY A 124 22.61 5.92 -3.39
CA GLY A 124 22.14 6.20 -2.04
C GLY A 124 20.75 5.62 -1.77
N ILE A 125 19.83 5.76 -2.72
CA ILE A 125 18.47 5.19 -2.65
C ILE A 125 18.54 3.66 -2.60
N ALA A 126 19.36 3.02 -3.44
CA ALA A 126 19.51 1.56 -3.45
C ALA A 126 20.01 1.04 -2.10
N ARG A 127 21.04 1.67 -1.54
CA ARG A 127 21.59 1.33 -0.21
C ARG A 127 20.60 1.55 0.91
N GLU A 128 19.87 2.66 0.88
CA GLU A 128 18.85 2.93 1.91
C GLU A 128 17.75 1.88 1.86
N ARG A 129 17.33 1.45 0.69
CA ARG A 129 16.35 0.39 0.48
C ARG A 129 16.80 -0.94 1.08
N GLU A 130 18.06 -1.35 0.82
CA GLU A 130 18.65 -2.56 1.41
C GLU A 130 18.75 -2.45 2.93
N LEU A 131 19.21 -1.31 3.43
CA LEU A 131 19.32 -1.04 4.87
C LEU A 131 17.97 -1.14 5.58
N LEU A 132 16.91 -0.59 4.98
CA LEU A 132 15.58 -0.51 5.59
C LEU A 132 14.72 -1.77 5.37
N GLU A 133 15.18 -2.75 4.59
CA GLU A 133 14.41 -3.94 4.27
C GLU A 133 13.88 -4.71 5.50
N PRO A 134 14.61 -4.86 6.62
CA PRO A 134 14.08 -5.49 7.84
C PRO A 134 12.85 -4.77 8.41
N LEU A 135 12.84 -3.44 8.41
CA LEU A 135 11.72 -2.64 8.87
C LEU A 135 10.54 -2.70 7.89
N ARG A 136 10.83 -2.66 6.59
CA ARG A 136 9.80 -2.78 5.56
C ARG A 136 9.04 -4.11 5.66
N ARG A 137 9.76 -5.22 5.88
CA ARG A 137 9.15 -6.56 6.03
C ARG A 137 8.30 -6.68 7.29
N TRP A 138 8.67 -5.97 8.34
CA TRP A 138 7.95 -6.03 9.62
C TRP A 138 6.85 -4.97 9.72
N ALA A 139 6.81 -3.99 8.83
CA ALA A 139 5.83 -2.91 8.89
C ALA A 139 4.40 -3.44 8.68
N GLU A 140 3.52 -3.09 9.60
CA GLU A 140 2.06 -3.33 9.49
C GLU A 140 1.43 -2.42 8.43
N HIS A 141 1.97 -1.21 8.26
CA HIS A 141 1.48 -0.24 7.30
C HIS A 141 2.58 0.11 6.31
N VAL A 142 2.40 -0.25 5.04
CA VAL A 142 3.27 0.20 3.95
C VAL A 142 2.48 1.13 3.03
N VAL A 143 3.01 2.34 2.80
CA VAL A 143 2.43 3.33 1.89
C VAL A 143 3.40 3.59 0.75
N ASP A 144 3.05 3.19 -0.45
CA ASP A 144 3.80 3.54 -1.67
C ASP A 144 3.36 4.93 -2.15
N THR A 145 4.26 5.89 -2.03
CA THR A 145 4.02 7.30 -2.38
C THR A 145 4.46 7.67 -3.79
N THR A 146 4.77 6.69 -4.63
CA THR A 146 5.33 6.91 -5.98
C THR A 146 4.49 7.88 -6.81
N ASN A 147 3.16 7.68 -6.79
CA ASN A 147 2.23 8.47 -7.58
C ASN A 147 1.43 9.48 -6.73
N TYR A 148 1.85 9.73 -5.49
CA TYR A 148 1.13 10.61 -4.59
C TYR A 148 1.61 12.05 -4.70
N SER A 149 0.68 12.98 -4.82
CA SER A 149 0.90 14.37 -4.44
C SER A 149 1.00 14.49 -2.91
N THR A 150 1.42 15.65 -2.43
CA THR A 150 1.42 15.93 -0.99
C THR A 150 0.02 15.79 -0.38
N ASN A 151 -1.02 16.24 -1.11
CA ASN A 151 -2.41 16.15 -0.67
C ASN A 151 -2.89 14.70 -0.60
N ASP A 152 -2.53 13.86 -1.58
CA ASP A 152 -2.91 12.45 -1.58
C ASP A 152 -2.32 11.73 -0.36
N LEU A 153 -1.03 11.98 -0.06
CA LEU A 153 -0.40 11.44 1.14
C LEU A 153 -1.11 11.91 2.42
N GLN A 154 -1.42 13.22 2.52
CA GLN A 154 -2.14 13.74 3.68
C GLN A 154 -3.51 13.08 3.87
N HIS A 155 -4.27 12.92 2.78
CA HIS A 155 -5.56 12.23 2.80
C HIS A 155 -5.41 10.78 3.26
N GLU A 156 -4.42 10.07 2.73
CA GLU A 156 -4.17 8.67 3.07
C GLU A 156 -3.82 8.48 4.56
N ILE A 157 -2.96 9.36 5.10
CA ILE A 157 -2.59 9.30 6.53
C ILE A 157 -3.78 9.65 7.42
N ARG A 158 -4.56 10.71 7.10
CA ARG A 158 -5.79 11.05 7.85
C ARG A 158 -6.77 9.90 7.88
N ARG A 159 -6.96 9.24 6.75
CA ARG A 159 -7.86 8.09 6.62
C ARG A 159 -7.43 6.92 7.50
N ARG A 160 -6.12 6.60 7.57
CA ARG A 160 -5.60 5.44 8.32
C ARG A 160 -5.51 5.66 9.82
N PHE A 161 -5.18 6.87 10.25
CA PHE A 161 -4.76 7.15 11.63
C PHE A 161 -5.70 8.12 12.37
N LYS A 162 -6.91 8.36 11.84
CA LYS A 162 -7.92 9.11 12.57
C LYS A 162 -8.28 8.38 13.87
N LEU A 163 -8.13 9.05 15.00
CA LEU A 163 -8.44 8.50 16.31
C LEU A 163 -9.96 8.40 16.49
N GLY A 164 -10.46 7.25 16.90
CA GLY A 164 -11.84 7.18 17.34
C GLY A 164 -12.70 5.98 17.00
N GLU A 165 -12.21 4.92 16.35
CA GLU A 165 -12.91 3.63 16.26
C GLU A 165 -11.91 2.50 16.14
N ALA A 166 -12.08 1.43 16.92
CA ALA A 166 -11.34 0.16 16.73
C ALA A 166 -11.71 -0.37 15.33
N SER A 167 -10.89 -0.08 14.34
CA SER A 167 -11.23 -0.41 12.97
C SER A 167 -10.76 -1.81 12.62
N ALA A 168 -11.64 -2.57 11.98
CA ALA A 168 -11.28 -3.75 11.23
C ALA A 168 -10.06 -3.46 10.33
N PRO A 169 -9.23 -4.47 10.00
CA PRO A 169 -8.05 -4.28 9.15
C PRO A 169 -8.36 -3.42 7.93
N ALA A 170 -7.55 -2.41 7.69
CA ALA A 170 -7.71 -1.59 6.50
C ALA A 170 -7.45 -2.44 5.27
N LEU A 171 -8.49 -2.67 4.47
CA LEU A 171 -8.44 -3.50 3.27
C LEU A 171 -8.35 -2.60 2.04
N THR A 172 -7.32 -2.78 1.24
CA THR A 172 -7.15 -2.05 -0.02
C THR A 172 -7.14 -3.02 -1.19
N ILE A 173 -7.93 -2.71 -2.22
CA ILE A 173 -7.92 -3.43 -3.50
C ILE A 173 -7.39 -2.48 -4.56
N THR A 174 -6.28 -2.84 -5.21
CA THR A 174 -5.64 -1.98 -6.21
C THR A 174 -5.67 -2.65 -7.58
N SER A 175 -6.33 -2.04 -8.55
CA SER A 175 -6.17 -2.45 -9.94
C SER A 175 -4.90 -1.87 -10.56
N PHE A 176 -4.17 -2.67 -11.34
CA PHE A 176 -2.91 -2.24 -11.94
C PHE A 176 -2.63 -2.89 -13.30
N GLY A 177 -1.70 -2.30 -14.07
CA GLY A 177 -1.17 -2.86 -15.30
C GLY A 177 0.20 -3.51 -15.08
N PHE A 178 0.36 -4.79 -15.48
CA PHE A 178 1.66 -5.47 -15.41
C PHE A 178 2.73 -4.76 -16.22
N ALA A 179 2.39 -4.17 -17.37
CA ALA A 179 3.30 -3.38 -18.17
C ALA A 179 3.86 -2.13 -17.45
N ARG A 180 3.24 -1.73 -16.34
CA ARG A 180 3.63 -0.57 -15.52
C ARG A 180 4.19 -0.97 -14.15
N GLY A 181 4.48 -2.25 -13.96
CA GLY A 181 5.08 -2.82 -12.74
C GLY A 181 4.08 -3.18 -11.65
N LEU A 182 4.46 -4.15 -10.85
CA LEU A 182 3.68 -4.65 -9.70
C LEU A 182 3.59 -3.59 -8.58
N PRO A 183 2.46 -3.49 -7.87
CA PRO A 183 2.40 -2.79 -6.59
C PRO A 183 3.37 -3.43 -5.58
N ARG A 184 4.22 -2.62 -4.95
CA ARG A 184 5.29 -3.12 -4.07
C ARG A 184 4.83 -3.65 -2.72
N ASN A 185 3.63 -3.28 -2.31
CA ASN A 185 3.05 -3.57 -1.00
C ASN A 185 1.87 -4.54 -1.08
N ALA A 186 1.70 -5.27 -2.20
CA ALA A 186 0.60 -6.21 -2.34
C ALA A 186 0.89 -7.49 -1.55
N ASP A 187 -0.06 -7.91 -0.71
CA ASP A 187 -0.05 -9.18 0.00
C ASP A 187 -0.53 -10.33 -0.88
N LEU A 188 -1.52 -10.04 -1.72
CA LEU A 188 -2.10 -10.96 -2.69
C LEU A 188 -2.14 -10.30 -4.05
N VAL A 189 -1.72 -11.02 -5.09
CA VAL A 189 -1.72 -10.54 -6.47
C VAL A 189 -2.44 -11.54 -7.36
N PHE A 190 -3.45 -11.07 -8.09
CA PHE A 190 -4.21 -11.88 -9.02
C PHE A 190 -4.04 -11.34 -10.45
N ASP A 191 -3.72 -12.24 -11.37
CA ASP A 191 -3.51 -11.94 -12.79
C ASP A 191 -4.78 -12.24 -13.59
N MET A 192 -5.38 -11.19 -14.18
CA MET A 192 -6.60 -11.29 -14.99
C MET A 192 -6.33 -11.28 -16.50
N ARG A 193 -5.10 -11.51 -16.94
CA ARG A 193 -4.76 -11.47 -18.36
C ARG A 193 -5.35 -12.63 -19.18
N PHE A 194 -5.77 -13.69 -18.51
CA PHE A 194 -6.45 -14.84 -19.15
C PHE A 194 -7.88 -14.52 -19.60
N LEU A 195 -8.52 -13.46 -19.05
CA LEU A 195 -9.85 -13.04 -19.49
C LEU A 195 -9.80 -12.35 -20.86
N THR A 196 -10.92 -12.39 -21.56
CA THR A 196 -11.10 -11.73 -22.87
C THR A 196 -10.71 -10.26 -22.78
N ASN A 197 -9.93 -9.78 -23.76
CA ASN A 197 -9.36 -8.45 -23.71
C ASN A 197 -10.22 -7.41 -24.46
N PRO A 198 -10.90 -6.48 -23.74
CA PRO A 198 -11.70 -5.42 -24.36
C PRO A 198 -10.91 -4.47 -25.28
N HIS A 199 -9.59 -4.39 -25.09
CA HIS A 199 -8.72 -3.52 -25.90
C HIS A 199 -8.83 -3.80 -27.41
N TRP A 200 -9.12 -5.04 -27.80
CA TRP A 200 -9.24 -5.44 -29.19
C TRP A 200 -10.63 -5.22 -29.82
N VAL A 201 -11.56 -4.63 -29.05
CA VAL A 201 -12.88 -4.21 -29.51
C VAL A 201 -12.86 -2.69 -29.66
N PRO A 202 -12.93 -2.13 -30.88
CA PRO A 202 -12.75 -0.68 -31.11
C PRO A 202 -13.64 0.21 -30.25
N GLU A 203 -14.89 -0.19 -30.00
CA GLU A 203 -15.87 0.54 -29.20
C GLU A 203 -15.59 0.50 -27.72
N LEU A 204 -14.81 -0.51 -27.23
CA LEU A 204 -14.46 -0.71 -25.83
C LEU A 204 -13.05 -0.21 -25.49
N GLN A 205 -12.17 -0.14 -26.49
CA GLN A 205 -10.78 0.26 -26.32
C GLN A 205 -10.59 1.59 -25.56
N PRO A 206 -11.30 2.69 -25.88
CA PRO A 206 -11.13 3.96 -25.18
C PRO A 206 -11.74 4.00 -23.78
N LYS A 207 -12.61 3.05 -23.47
CA LYS A 207 -13.36 2.95 -22.20
C LYS A 207 -12.51 2.31 -21.09
N THR A 208 -13.13 2.09 -19.95
CA THR A 208 -12.51 1.52 -18.75
C THR A 208 -13.34 0.38 -18.18
N GLY A 209 -12.83 -0.37 -17.25
CA GLY A 209 -13.58 -1.41 -16.55
C GLY A 209 -14.72 -0.90 -15.65
N LEU A 210 -14.88 0.44 -15.51
CA LEU A 210 -16.03 1.07 -14.83
C LEU A 210 -17.23 1.23 -15.77
N ASP A 211 -17.02 1.16 -17.09
CA ASP A 211 -18.08 1.29 -18.08
C ASP A 211 -18.85 -0.02 -18.19
N ALA A 212 -20.19 0.06 -18.19
CA ALA A 212 -21.07 -1.10 -18.11
C ALA A 212 -20.90 -2.11 -19.26
N ASP A 213 -20.62 -1.63 -20.47
CA ASP A 213 -20.40 -2.47 -21.64
C ASP A 213 -19.05 -3.20 -21.61
N VAL A 214 -18.00 -2.56 -21.08
CA VAL A 214 -16.71 -3.20 -20.79
C VAL A 214 -16.89 -4.26 -19.70
N ALA A 215 -17.60 -3.94 -18.64
CA ALA A 215 -17.90 -4.87 -17.55
C ALA A 215 -18.66 -6.10 -18.08
N ALA A 216 -19.70 -5.89 -18.87
CA ALA A 216 -20.47 -6.97 -19.50
C ALA A 216 -19.62 -7.85 -20.42
N TYR A 217 -18.73 -7.24 -21.22
CA TYR A 217 -17.83 -7.95 -22.12
C TYR A 217 -16.85 -8.85 -21.36
N VAL A 218 -16.23 -8.34 -20.29
CA VAL A 218 -15.30 -9.10 -19.44
C VAL A 218 -16.05 -10.23 -18.70
N ALA A 219 -17.23 -9.94 -18.16
CA ALA A 219 -18.04 -10.90 -17.44
C ALA A 219 -18.61 -12.03 -18.31
N ALA A 220 -18.70 -11.81 -19.63
CA ALA A 220 -19.13 -12.83 -20.61
C ALA A 220 -18.03 -13.88 -20.90
N ASP A 221 -16.80 -13.70 -20.41
CA ASP A 221 -15.75 -14.71 -20.56
C ASP A 221 -16.15 -16.01 -19.84
N PRO A 222 -16.02 -17.18 -20.48
CA PRO A 222 -16.45 -18.47 -19.92
C PRO A 222 -15.81 -18.82 -18.57
N PHE A 223 -14.61 -18.31 -18.30
CA PHE A 223 -13.87 -18.58 -17.06
C PHE A 223 -14.10 -17.52 -15.98
N TYR A 224 -14.72 -16.39 -16.33
CA TYR A 224 -14.90 -15.27 -15.41
C TYR A 224 -15.60 -15.67 -14.11
N ALA A 225 -16.80 -16.23 -14.22
CA ALA A 225 -17.61 -16.56 -13.04
C ALA A 225 -16.92 -17.58 -12.13
N GLN A 226 -16.27 -18.59 -12.72
CA GLN A 226 -15.57 -19.63 -11.96
C GLN A 226 -14.35 -19.05 -11.23
N VAL A 227 -13.47 -18.34 -11.92
CA VAL A 227 -12.20 -17.88 -11.33
C VAL A 227 -12.44 -16.74 -10.37
N VAL A 228 -13.28 -15.77 -10.71
CA VAL A 228 -13.58 -14.66 -9.79
C VAL A 228 -14.27 -15.17 -8.53
N GLY A 229 -15.23 -16.11 -8.64
CA GLY A 229 -15.87 -16.74 -7.50
C GLY A 229 -14.91 -17.52 -6.60
N GLN A 230 -13.90 -18.19 -7.18
CA GLN A 230 -12.85 -18.85 -6.40
C GLN A 230 -11.97 -17.84 -5.65
N ILE A 231 -11.62 -16.71 -6.29
CA ILE A 231 -10.88 -15.63 -5.63
C ILE A 231 -11.71 -15.02 -4.50
N GLU A 232 -12.98 -14.73 -4.72
CA GLU A 232 -13.89 -14.22 -3.69
C GLU A 232 -13.97 -15.18 -2.49
N THR A 233 -14.12 -16.48 -2.74
CA THR A 233 -14.15 -17.52 -1.70
C THR A 233 -12.82 -17.58 -0.92
N LEU A 234 -11.71 -17.55 -1.63
CA LEU A 234 -10.37 -17.52 -1.01
C LEU A 234 -10.23 -16.30 -0.10
N LEU A 235 -10.58 -15.11 -0.59
CA LEU A 235 -10.48 -13.87 0.17
C LEU A 235 -11.34 -13.92 1.43
N LEU A 236 -12.60 -14.32 1.33
CA LEU A 236 -13.50 -14.47 2.49
C LEU A 236 -12.97 -15.47 3.52
N THR A 237 -12.19 -16.47 3.07
CA THR A 237 -11.57 -17.46 3.96
C THR A 237 -10.33 -16.92 4.67
N VAL A 238 -9.46 -16.17 3.97
CA VAL A 238 -8.16 -15.77 4.52
C VAL A 238 -8.20 -14.43 5.27
N LEU A 239 -9.10 -13.50 4.90
CA LEU A 239 -9.18 -12.18 5.53
C LEU A 239 -9.42 -12.22 7.05
N PRO A 240 -10.35 -13.07 7.57
CA PRO A 240 -10.51 -13.20 9.02
C PRO A 240 -9.27 -13.76 9.73
N ARG A 241 -8.52 -14.62 9.05
CA ARG A 241 -7.28 -15.19 9.59
C ARG A 241 -6.17 -14.16 9.70
N TYR A 242 -6.00 -13.32 8.67
CA TYR A 242 -5.05 -12.20 8.73
C TYR A 242 -5.40 -11.19 9.83
N ALA A 243 -6.68 -10.91 10.04
CA ALA A 243 -7.13 -10.08 11.14
C ALA A 243 -6.81 -10.70 12.50
N ALA A 244 -7.05 -12.02 12.67
CA ALA A 244 -6.76 -12.74 13.91
C ALA A 244 -5.26 -12.81 14.25
N GLU A 245 -4.39 -12.79 13.23
CA GLU A 245 -2.92 -12.71 13.41
C GLU A 245 -2.43 -11.27 13.66
N GLY A 246 -3.33 -10.31 13.79
CA GLY A 246 -2.99 -8.92 14.10
C GLY A 246 -2.52 -8.11 12.89
N LYS A 247 -2.81 -8.55 11.67
CA LYS A 247 -2.49 -7.79 10.46
C LYS A 247 -3.47 -6.63 10.34
N SER A 248 -2.98 -5.40 10.50
CA SER A 248 -3.80 -4.18 10.51
C SER A 248 -4.07 -3.60 9.12
N HIS A 249 -3.33 -4.05 8.10
CA HIS A 249 -3.53 -3.65 6.70
C HIS A 249 -3.36 -4.85 5.77
N ILE A 250 -4.30 -4.99 4.83
CA ILE A 250 -4.28 -6.04 3.81
C ILE A 250 -4.40 -5.38 2.44
N SER A 251 -3.45 -5.65 1.56
CA SER A 251 -3.38 -5.11 0.21
C SER A 251 -3.55 -6.21 -0.83
N ILE A 252 -4.61 -6.11 -1.62
CA ILE A 252 -4.93 -7.02 -2.72
C ILE A 252 -4.70 -6.28 -4.03
N ALA A 253 -3.93 -6.87 -4.94
CA ALA A 253 -3.65 -6.30 -6.24
C ALA A 253 -4.27 -7.16 -7.35
N ILE A 254 -5.04 -6.52 -8.23
CA ILE A 254 -5.67 -7.14 -9.38
C ILE A 254 -5.01 -6.60 -10.65
N GLY A 255 -4.35 -7.45 -11.43
CA GLY A 255 -3.56 -7.05 -12.58
C GLY A 255 -4.15 -7.48 -13.92
N CYS A 256 -4.06 -6.60 -14.91
CA CYS A 256 -4.18 -6.96 -16.33
C CYS A 256 -3.03 -6.32 -17.12
N THR A 257 -3.00 -6.37 -18.44
CA THR A 257 -1.87 -5.84 -19.22
C THR A 257 -1.68 -4.33 -18.99
N GLY A 258 -2.66 -3.52 -19.39
CA GLY A 258 -2.60 -2.06 -19.29
C GLY A 258 -3.17 -1.48 -17.98
N GLY A 259 -3.95 -2.23 -17.21
CA GLY A 259 -4.54 -1.79 -15.95
C GLY A 259 -5.80 -0.93 -16.08
N ARG A 260 -6.50 -0.95 -17.22
CA ARG A 260 -7.67 -0.10 -17.51
C ARG A 260 -9.00 -0.83 -17.57
N HIS A 261 -9.04 -2.07 -18.03
CA HIS A 261 -10.28 -2.79 -18.35
C HIS A 261 -10.53 -3.93 -17.35
N ARG A 262 -9.97 -5.13 -17.63
CA ARG A 262 -10.20 -6.39 -16.88
C ARG A 262 -9.92 -6.25 -15.39
N SER A 263 -8.75 -5.70 -15.02
CA SER A 263 -8.35 -5.52 -13.62
C SER A 263 -9.23 -4.54 -12.87
N VAL A 264 -9.70 -3.48 -13.54
CA VAL A 264 -10.60 -2.47 -12.93
C VAL A 264 -11.95 -3.12 -12.62
N HIS A 265 -12.59 -3.77 -13.63
CA HIS A 265 -13.87 -4.45 -13.43
C HIS A 265 -13.80 -5.52 -12.33
N VAL A 266 -12.76 -6.37 -12.35
CA VAL A 266 -12.63 -7.43 -11.34
C VAL A 266 -12.36 -6.86 -9.95
N ALA A 267 -11.60 -5.77 -9.84
CA ALA A 267 -11.34 -5.11 -8.56
C ALA A 267 -12.65 -4.56 -7.94
N GLU A 268 -13.48 -3.91 -8.74
CA GLU A 268 -14.80 -3.42 -8.29
C GLU A 268 -15.72 -4.57 -7.91
N ARG A 269 -15.78 -5.64 -8.70
CA ARG A 269 -16.59 -6.82 -8.42
C ARG A 269 -16.20 -7.48 -7.09
N ILE A 270 -14.90 -7.69 -6.85
CA ILE A 270 -14.40 -8.26 -5.59
C ILE A 270 -14.73 -7.31 -4.42
N ALA A 271 -14.56 -6.00 -4.61
CA ALA A 271 -14.89 -5.03 -3.58
C ALA A 271 -16.39 -5.05 -3.21
N GLU A 272 -17.26 -5.17 -4.20
CA GLU A 272 -18.71 -5.30 -4.00
C GLU A 272 -19.03 -6.56 -3.17
N THR A 273 -18.48 -7.70 -3.53
CA THR A 273 -18.66 -8.95 -2.79
C THR A 273 -18.18 -8.85 -1.35
N LEU A 274 -16.99 -8.26 -1.14
CA LEU A 274 -16.45 -8.08 0.20
C LEU A 274 -17.26 -7.10 1.04
N ARG A 275 -17.82 -6.03 0.44
CA ARG A 275 -18.75 -5.11 1.12
C ARG A 275 -20.03 -5.83 1.55
N ALA A 276 -20.59 -6.68 0.69
CA ALA A 276 -21.76 -7.48 1.01
C ALA A 276 -21.54 -8.44 2.20
N HIS A 277 -20.28 -8.80 2.47
CA HIS A 277 -19.89 -9.65 3.60
C HIS A 277 -19.31 -8.85 4.79
N GLY A 278 -19.60 -7.55 4.88
CA GLY A 278 -19.28 -6.73 6.05
C GLY A 278 -17.84 -6.17 6.09
N HIS A 279 -17.06 -6.33 5.03
CA HIS A 279 -15.77 -5.68 4.89
C HIS A 279 -15.91 -4.27 4.30
N SER A 280 -14.92 -3.41 4.54
CA SER A 280 -14.90 -2.04 4.01
C SER A 280 -13.66 -1.81 3.12
N PRO A 281 -13.57 -2.47 1.95
CA PRO A 281 -12.43 -2.32 1.08
C PRO A 281 -12.40 -0.93 0.43
N ILE A 282 -11.18 -0.37 0.37
CA ILE A 282 -10.89 0.81 -0.42
C ILE A 282 -10.40 0.34 -1.78
N VAL A 283 -11.04 0.83 -2.84
CA VAL A 283 -10.62 0.52 -4.20
C VAL A 283 -9.77 1.68 -4.75
N ALA A 284 -8.66 1.33 -5.36
CA ALA A 284 -7.78 2.28 -6.05
C ALA A 284 -7.44 1.75 -7.44
N HIS A 285 -7.52 2.60 -8.45
CA HIS A 285 -7.18 2.25 -9.82
C HIS A 285 -5.90 2.97 -10.23
N ARG A 286 -4.78 2.26 -10.19
CA ARG A 286 -3.45 2.84 -10.40
C ARG A 286 -3.24 3.41 -11.81
N ASN A 287 -3.88 2.83 -12.80
CA ASN A 287 -3.64 3.15 -14.22
C ASN A 287 -4.90 3.51 -14.99
N LEU A 288 -5.97 3.94 -14.32
CA LEU A 288 -7.26 4.22 -14.95
C LEU A 288 -7.14 5.31 -16.02
N ASP A 289 -6.45 6.41 -15.71
CA ASP A 289 -6.28 7.56 -16.59
C ASP A 289 -5.16 7.41 -17.62
N SER A 290 -4.52 6.23 -17.67
CA SER A 290 -3.44 6.00 -18.62
C SER A 290 -3.98 5.85 -20.04
N THR A 291 -3.27 6.42 -21.01
CA THR A 291 -3.62 6.27 -22.43
C THR A 291 -3.50 4.81 -22.88
N PRO A 292 -4.48 4.26 -23.61
CA PRO A 292 -4.35 2.95 -24.25
C PRO A 292 -3.13 2.90 -25.18
N GLN A 293 -2.38 1.80 -25.13
CA GLN A 293 -1.17 1.62 -25.96
C GLN A 293 -1.15 0.20 -26.50
N ASP A 294 -1.31 0.04 -27.81
CA ASP A 294 -1.35 -1.26 -28.49
C ASP A 294 -0.08 -2.09 -28.21
N GLY A 295 1.08 -1.45 -28.17
CA GLY A 295 2.35 -2.12 -27.88
C GLY A 295 2.45 -2.74 -26.48
N LEU A 296 1.58 -2.37 -25.54
CA LEU A 296 1.52 -2.98 -24.21
C LEU A 296 0.57 -4.18 -24.14
N GLU A 297 -0.43 -4.24 -25.01
CA GLU A 297 -1.53 -5.23 -24.94
C GLU A 297 -1.21 -6.56 -25.66
N GLY A 298 -0.09 -6.66 -26.35
CA GLY A 298 0.32 -7.85 -27.10
C GLY A 298 -0.44 -8.02 -28.44
N ALA A 299 -0.35 -9.20 -29.04
CA ALA A 299 -1.06 -9.50 -30.28
C ALA A 299 -2.56 -9.77 -30.04
N PRO A 300 -3.45 -9.38 -30.98
CA PRO A 300 -4.86 -9.75 -30.92
C PRO A 300 -5.03 -11.28 -30.95
N PRO A 301 -6.06 -11.82 -30.26
CA PRO A 301 -6.32 -13.24 -30.28
C PRO A 301 -6.60 -13.71 -31.73
N PRO A 302 -6.17 -14.92 -32.09
CA PRO A 302 -6.49 -15.46 -33.41
C PRO A 302 -8.02 -15.48 -33.63
N GLN A 303 -8.46 -14.89 -34.71
CA GLN A 303 -9.88 -14.91 -35.08
C GLN A 303 -10.35 -16.37 -35.12
N ARG A 304 -11.26 -16.75 -34.24
CA ARG A 304 -11.95 -18.05 -34.34
C ARG A 304 -12.67 -18.06 -35.67
N ALA A 305 -12.16 -18.86 -36.61
CA ALA A 305 -12.86 -19.13 -37.85
C ALA A 305 -14.28 -19.56 -37.49
N ALA A 306 -15.28 -18.79 -37.93
CA ALA A 306 -16.67 -19.19 -37.85
C ALA A 306 -16.77 -20.57 -38.47
N LYS A 307 -17.02 -21.60 -37.66
CA LYS A 307 -17.42 -22.89 -38.19
C LYS A 307 -18.73 -22.65 -38.92
N ALA A 308 -18.63 -22.61 -40.25
CA ALA A 308 -19.78 -22.72 -41.11
C ALA A 308 -20.49 -24.02 -40.75
N GLU A 309 -21.64 -23.91 -40.12
CA GLU A 309 -22.62 -25.00 -40.13
C GLU A 309 -23.06 -25.19 -41.57
N SER A 310 -22.54 -26.23 -42.20
CA SER A 310 -23.09 -26.74 -43.45
C SER A 310 -23.38 -28.22 -43.27
N ARG A 311 -24.68 -28.47 -43.17
CA ARG A 311 -25.45 -29.70 -43.36
C ARG A 311 -25.41 -30.77 -42.28
#